data_28147eb25c4986b0555066d3adcacf26
#
_entry.id   28147eb25c4986b0555066d3adcacf26
#
_cell.length_a   1.000
_cell.length_b   1.000
_cell.length_c   1.000
_cell.angle_alpha   90.00
_cell.angle_beta   90.00
_cell.angle_gamma   90.00
#
_symmetry.space_group_name_H-M   'P 1'
#
loop_
_entity.id
_entity.type
_entity.pdbx_description
1 polymer ?
#
loop_
_entity_poly.entity_id
_entity_poly.type
_entity_poly.pdbx_seq_one_letter_code
_entity_poly.pdbx_strand_id
1 'polypeptide(L)'
;LTHAAGGVAVLAHPGAYPRVRNIDAVVRRLAAAGLDGLEVRYPYALNRGHYGVDASTVRALIAHFHRLAEEHNLLITGGSDYHGAVKPGIAPGMAGLTWEEWETLAGRCGWTEPMSSR
;
A
#
# COMPACT_ATOMS: atom_id res chain seq x y z
N LEU A 1 -8.19 -17.94 3.37
CA LEU A 1 -9.47 -17.51 2.78
C LEU A 1 -9.26 -16.69 1.51
N THR A 2 -8.43 -15.64 1.55
CA THR A 2 -8.17 -14.77 0.39
C THR A 2 -7.61 -15.57 -0.80
N HIS A 3 -6.58 -16.37 -0.58
CA HIS A 3 -5.96 -17.19 -1.63
C HIS A 3 -6.92 -18.27 -2.15
N ALA A 4 -7.68 -18.88 -1.28
CA ALA A 4 -8.68 -19.89 -1.67
C ALA A 4 -9.75 -19.29 -2.60
N ALA A 5 -10.03 -18.00 -2.48
CA ALA A 5 -10.95 -17.28 -3.36
C ALA A 5 -10.28 -16.72 -4.64
N GLY A 6 -9.00 -17.02 -4.87
CA GLY A 6 -8.23 -16.53 -6.02
C GLY A 6 -7.72 -15.09 -5.89
N GLY A 7 -7.80 -14.50 -4.70
CA GLY A 7 -7.36 -13.14 -4.44
C GLY A 7 -5.92 -13.03 -3.96
N VAL A 8 -5.45 -11.79 -3.84
CA VAL A 8 -4.15 -11.45 -3.23
C VAL A 8 -4.38 -10.76 -1.89
N ALA A 9 -3.54 -11.07 -0.91
CA ALA A 9 -3.59 -10.50 0.43
C ALA A 9 -2.59 -9.36 0.55
N VAL A 10 -3.06 -8.16 0.90
CA VAL A 10 -2.25 -6.95 1.04
C VAL A 10 -2.42 -6.38 2.43
N LEU A 11 -1.33 -6.05 3.09
CA LEU A 11 -1.36 -5.29 4.34
C LEU A 11 -1.52 -3.81 4.03
N ALA A 12 -2.63 -3.23 4.48
CA ALA A 12 -2.95 -1.83 4.28
C ALA A 12 -2.09 -0.92 5.17
N HIS A 13 -1.68 0.24 4.66
CA HIS A 13 -1.06 1.36 5.37
C HIS A 13 -0.23 0.95 6.61
N PRO A 14 0.88 0.23 6.45
CA PRO A 14 1.62 -0.36 7.57
C PRO A 14 2.14 0.66 8.60
N GLY A 15 2.32 1.90 8.22
CA GLY A 15 2.72 2.98 9.14
C GLY A 15 1.59 3.54 10.00
N ALA A 16 0.35 3.07 9.84
CA ALA A 16 -0.82 3.62 10.53
C ALA A 16 -1.33 2.79 11.72
N TYR A 17 -0.53 1.86 12.24
CA TYR A 17 -0.89 1.02 13.39
C TYR A 17 -0.20 1.49 14.68
N PRO A 18 -0.79 2.41 15.46
CA PRO A 18 -0.11 3.05 16.59
C PRO A 18 0.21 2.09 17.74
N ARG A 19 -0.46 0.95 17.81
CA ARG A 19 -0.24 -0.06 18.85
C ARG A 19 0.77 -1.14 18.48
N VAL A 20 1.26 -1.11 17.25
CA VAL A 20 2.28 -2.06 16.77
C VAL A 20 3.65 -1.45 16.99
N ARG A 21 4.46 -2.05 17.88
CA ARG A 21 5.79 -1.51 18.21
C ARG A 21 6.84 -1.78 17.14
N ASN A 22 6.73 -2.90 16.44
CA ASN A 22 7.68 -3.31 15.41
C ASN A 22 6.91 -3.83 14.19
N ILE A 23 6.51 -2.90 13.34
CA ILE A 23 5.77 -3.22 12.12
C ILE A 23 6.59 -4.06 11.14
N ASP A 24 7.90 -3.85 11.09
CA ASP A 24 8.78 -4.58 10.20
C ASP A 24 8.79 -6.08 10.53
N ALA A 25 8.81 -6.41 11.83
CA ALA A 25 8.71 -7.80 12.27
C ALA A 25 7.35 -8.42 11.91
N VAL A 26 6.28 -7.65 12.01
CA VAL A 26 4.93 -8.09 11.61
C VAL A 26 4.89 -8.36 10.11
N VAL A 27 5.38 -7.45 9.29
CA VAL A 27 5.44 -7.62 7.83
C VAL A 27 6.26 -8.86 7.46
N ARG A 28 7.41 -9.06 8.09
CA ARG A 28 8.25 -10.25 7.86
C ARG A 28 7.50 -11.55 8.15
N ARG A 29 6.80 -11.59 9.28
CA ARG A 29 6.00 -12.77 9.67
C ARG A 29 4.83 -13.02 8.73
N LEU A 30 4.14 -11.95 8.31
CA LEU A 30 3.05 -12.06 7.35
C LEU A 30 3.56 -12.50 5.98
N ALA A 31 4.69 -11.97 5.52
CA ALA A 31 5.32 -12.40 4.27
C ALA A 31 5.65 -13.90 4.29
N ALA A 32 6.23 -14.38 5.40
CA ALA A 32 6.51 -15.81 5.59
C ALA A 32 5.24 -16.66 5.61
N ALA A 33 4.10 -16.10 6.03
CA ALA A 33 2.80 -16.76 6.06
C ALA A 33 2.01 -16.66 4.74
N GLY A 34 2.56 -15.98 3.71
CA GLY A 34 1.95 -15.90 2.39
C GLY A 34 1.32 -14.57 2.02
N LEU A 35 1.62 -13.49 2.75
CA LEU A 35 1.21 -12.14 2.35
C LEU A 35 1.77 -11.84 0.95
N ASP A 36 0.94 -11.27 0.08
CA ASP A 36 1.31 -11.00 -1.31
C ASP A 36 1.82 -9.58 -1.54
N GLY A 37 1.32 -8.61 -0.79
CA GLY A 37 1.64 -7.22 -1.03
C GLY A 37 1.58 -6.33 0.21
N LEU A 38 2.10 -5.12 0.03
CA LEU A 38 2.16 -4.08 1.05
C LEU A 38 1.68 -2.76 0.45
N GLU A 39 0.78 -2.07 1.13
CA GLU A 39 0.38 -0.73 0.70
C GLU A 39 1.47 0.26 1.08
N VAL A 40 2.32 0.59 0.11
CA VAL A 40 3.50 1.44 0.28
C VAL A 40 3.15 2.91 0.10
N ARG A 41 2.34 3.23 -0.91
CA ARG A 41 1.96 4.61 -1.25
C ARG A 41 0.68 4.98 -0.54
N TYR A 42 0.82 5.84 0.47
CA TYR A 42 -0.28 6.21 1.35
C TYR A 42 -0.14 7.67 1.80
N PRO A 43 -1.22 8.46 1.84
CA PRO A 43 -1.17 9.86 2.23
C PRO A 43 -1.11 10.02 3.76
N TYR A 44 0.02 9.68 4.38
CA TYR A 44 0.19 9.67 5.83
C TYR A 44 -0.13 11.01 6.49
N ALA A 45 0.25 12.12 5.88
CA ALA A 45 0.02 13.45 6.46
C ALA A 45 -1.46 13.81 6.63
N LEU A 46 -2.35 13.13 5.93
CA LEU A 46 -3.80 13.35 5.96
C LEU A 46 -4.55 12.34 6.82
N ASN A 47 -3.85 11.46 7.50
CA ASN A 47 -4.43 10.38 8.26
C ASN A 47 -4.05 10.40 9.74
N ARG A 48 -4.91 9.80 10.56
CA ARG A 48 -4.75 9.75 12.02
C ARG A 48 -3.39 9.17 12.40
N GLY A 49 -2.73 9.79 13.37
CA GLY A 49 -1.41 9.42 13.86
C GLY A 49 -0.27 10.17 13.18
N HIS A 50 -0.50 10.71 11.98
CA HIS A 50 0.50 11.43 11.20
C HIS A 50 -0.01 12.78 10.67
N TYR A 51 -1.13 13.28 11.16
CA TYR A 51 -1.69 14.56 10.70
C TYR A 51 -0.65 15.68 10.75
N GLY A 52 -0.48 16.36 9.62
CA GLY A 52 0.37 17.53 9.54
C GLY A 52 1.88 17.26 9.55
N VAL A 53 2.32 16.00 9.46
CA VAL A 53 3.75 15.71 9.24
C VAL A 53 4.20 16.28 7.91
N ASP A 54 5.45 16.68 7.85
CA ASP A 54 6.00 17.27 6.64
C ASP A 54 6.18 16.25 5.50
N ALA A 55 6.40 16.79 4.29
CA ALA A 55 6.56 15.94 3.11
C ALA A 55 7.79 15.03 3.20
N SER A 56 8.85 15.45 3.92
CA SER A 56 10.04 14.62 4.09
C SER A 56 9.77 13.39 4.95
N THR A 57 8.95 13.53 5.99
CA THR A 57 8.50 12.41 6.82
C THR A 57 7.66 11.42 6.02
N VAL A 58 6.73 11.91 5.21
CA VAL A 58 5.91 11.06 4.33
C VAL A 58 6.80 10.29 3.34
N ARG A 59 7.74 10.99 2.69
CA ARG A 59 8.69 10.33 1.78
C ARG A 59 9.53 9.27 2.47
N ALA A 60 9.97 9.54 3.69
CA ALA A 60 10.77 8.57 4.48
C ALA A 60 9.95 7.31 4.82
N LEU A 61 8.68 7.47 5.21
CA LEU A 61 7.79 6.34 5.47
C LEU A 61 7.57 5.50 4.20
N ILE A 62 7.27 6.15 3.08
CA ILE A 62 7.08 5.45 1.79
C ILE A 62 8.36 4.73 1.38
N ALA A 63 9.52 5.38 1.46
CA ALA A 63 10.79 4.77 1.13
C ALA A 63 11.12 3.56 2.02
N HIS A 64 10.81 3.65 3.32
CA HIS A 64 11.00 2.55 4.26
C HIS A 64 10.16 1.33 3.88
N PHE A 65 8.87 1.52 3.64
CA PHE A 65 7.98 0.41 3.27
C PHE A 65 8.23 -0.11 1.87
N HIS A 66 8.69 0.74 0.96
CA HIS A 66 9.13 0.30 -0.36
C HIS A 66 10.30 -0.68 -0.26
N ARG A 67 11.34 -0.34 0.52
CA ARG A 67 12.46 -1.24 0.77
C ARG A 67 12.03 -2.54 1.42
N LEU A 68 11.14 -2.46 2.41
CA LEU A 68 10.63 -3.63 3.11
C LEU A 68 9.86 -4.56 2.16
N ALA A 69 9.07 -3.99 1.26
CA ALA A 69 8.38 -4.75 0.22
C ALA A 69 9.37 -5.45 -0.72
N GLU A 70 10.42 -4.75 -1.16
CA GLU A 70 11.47 -5.34 -2.00
C GLU A 70 12.21 -6.48 -1.29
N GLU A 71 12.59 -6.30 -0.02
CA GLU A 71 13.28 -7.31 0.77
C GLU A 71 12.49 -8.61 0.91
N HIS A 72 11.17 -8.53 0.93
CA HIS A 72 10.28 -9.67 1.10
C HIS A 72 9.53 -10.08 -0.17
N ASN A 73 9.91 -9.55 -1.33
CA ASN A 73 9.27 -9.81 -2.61
C ASN A 73 7.76 -9.58 -2.59
N LEU A 74 7.33 -8.53 -1.90
CA LEU A 74 5.92 -8.14 -1.82
C LEU A 74 5.56 -7.21 -2.97
N LEU A 75 4.35 -7.34 -3.47
CA LEU A 75 3.75 -6.39 -4.41
C LEU A 75 3.58 -5.04 -3.74
N ILE A 76 3.74 -3.98 -4.51
CA ILE A 76 3.51 -2.60 -4.06
C ILE A 76 2.10 -2.20 -4.46
N THR A 77 1.34 -1.72 -3.47
CA THR A 77 0.05 -1.09 -3.71
C THR A 77 0.03 0.33 -3.14
N GLY A 78 -1.00 1.07 -3.46
CA GLY A 78 -1.20 2.43 -2.99
C GLY A 78 -2.61 2.91 -3.23
N GLY A 79 -2.97 4.00 -2.61
CA GLY A 79 -4.28 4.62 -2.75
C GLY A 79 -4.54 5.70 -1.73
N SER A 80 -5.64 6.41 -1.93
CA SER A 80 -6.00 7.56 -1.11
C SER A 80 -6.60 7.20 0.25
N ASP A 81 -7.11 6.00 0.40
CA ASP A 81 -7.93 5.62 1.55
C ASP A 81 -9.14 6.57 1.73
N TYR A 82 -9.75 6.92 0.62
CA TYR A 82 -10.89 7.84 0.58
C TYR A 82 -12.11 7.25 1.29
N HIS A 83 -12.68 8.01 2.21
CA HIS A 83 -13.84 7.64 3.02
C HIS A 83 -14.96 8.69 2.95
N GLY A 84 -15.10 9.39 1.85
CA GLY A 84 -16.08 10.44 1.73
C GLY A 84 -15.82 11.63 2.65
N ALA A 85 -16.87 12.27 3.13
CA ALA A 85 -16.79 13.48 3.93
C ALA A 85 -16.16 13.28 5.33
N VAL A 86 -16.06 12.06 5.81
CA VAL A 86 -15.46 11.76 7.14
C VAL A 86 -13.93 11.92 7.17
N LYS A 87 -13.30 11.96 6.00
CA LYS A 87 -11.87 12.25 5.86
C LYS A 87 -11.68 13.46 4.93
N PRO A 88 -11.80 14.69 5.44
CA PRO A 88 -11.62 15.88 4.61
C PRO A 88 -10.18 15.99 4.09
N GLY A 89 -10.02 16.57 2.90
CA GLY A 89 -8.72 16.76 2.27
C GLY A 89 -8.18 15.55 1.51
N ILE A 90 -8.84 14.41 1.58
CA ILE A 90 -8.49 13.22 0.81
C ILE A 90 -9.41 13.12 -0.40
N ALA A 91 -8.82 12.88 -1.57
CA ALA A 91 -9.56 12.68 -2.82
C ALA A 91 -9.17 11.35 -3.48
N PRO A 92 -10.07 10.72 -4.23
CA PRO A 92 -9.72 9.58 -5.07
C PRO A 92 -8.54 9.92 -6.00
N GLY A 93 -7.63 8.96 -6.20
CA GLY A 93 -6.45 9.14 -7.05
C GLY A 93 -5.21 9.67 -6.33
N MET A 94 -5.30 10.09 -5.08
CA MET A 94 -4.13 10.42 -4.27
C MET A 94 -3.31 9.18 -3.97
N ALA A 95 -1.98 9.33 -3.84
CA ALA A 95 -1.03 8.27 -3.52
C ALA A 95 -1.15 7.05 -4.46
N GLY A 96 -1.38 7.30 -5.72
CA GLY A 96 -1.44 6.27 -6.75
C GLY A 96 -0.09 5.63 -7.04
N LEU A 97 -0.12 4.49 -7.71
CA LEU A 97 1.05 3.77 -8.17
C LEU A 97 1.70 4.46 -9.37
N THR A 98 2.99 4.22 -9.55
CA THR A 98 3.62 4.47 -10.85
C THR A 98 3.06 3.47 -11.87
N TRP A 99 3.23 3.77 -13.17
CA TRP A 99 2.78 2.86 -14.22
C TRP A 99 3.45 1.47 -14.12
N GLU A 100 4.74 1.44 -13.85
CA GLU A 100 5.50 0.20 -13.69
C GLU A 100 5.00 -0.64 -12.50
N GLU A 101 4.73 0.01 -11.37
CA GLU A 101 4.16 -0.66 -10.19
C GLU A 101 2.77 -1.23 -10.49
N TRP A 102 1.96 -0.47 -11.23
CA TRP A 102 0.64 -0.92 -11.66
C TRP A 102 0.73 -2.13 -12.60
N GLU A 103 1.61 -2.10 -13.60
CA GLU A 103 1.79 -3.24 -14.51
C GLU A 103 2.19 -4.51 -13.76
N THR A 104 3.08 -4.40 -12.79
CA THR A 104 3.51 -5.53 -11.95
C THR A 104 2.34 -6.09 -11.13
N LEU A 105 1.58 -5.21 -10.48
CA LEU A 105 0.41 -5.59 -9.69
C LEU A 105 -0.68 -6.24 -10.57
N ALA A 106 -1.01 -5.59 -11.68
CA ALA A 106 -2.03 -6.06 -12.62
C ALA A 106 -1.67 -7.44 -13.19
N GLY A 107 -0.41 -7.64 -13.57
CA GLY A 107 0.08 -8.92 -14.05
C GLY A 107 -0.06 -10.02 -13.01
N ARG A 108 0.24 -9.75 -11.75
CA ARG A 108 0.09 -10.72 -10.66
C ARG A 108 -1.38 -11.04 -10.38
N CYS A 109 -2.27 -10.06 -10.48
CA CYS A 109 -3.70 -10.26 -10.28
C CYS A 109 -4.40 -10.88 -11.50
N GLY A 110 -3.69 -11.05 -12.61
CA GLY A 110 -4.28 -11.53 -13.86
C GLY A 110 -5.23 -10.52 -14.50
N TRP A 111 -5.09 -9.24 -14.17
CA TRP A 111 -5.87 -8.18 -14.79
C TRP A 111 -5.24 -7.83 -16.14
N THR A 112 -5.84 -8.34 -17.18
CA THR A 112 -5.56 -7.87 -18.53
C THR A 112 -6.58 -6.78 -18.85
N GLU A 113 -6.16 -5.54 -18.84
CA GLU A 113 -7.02 -4.53 -19.45
C GLU A 113 -7.18 -4.86 -20.93
N PRO A 114 -8.43 -4.90 -21.43
CA PRO A 114 -8.59 -4.86 -22.86
C PRO A 114 -7.89 -3.57 -23.31
N MET A 115 -6.90 -3.70 -24.19
CA MET A 115 -6.26 -2.57 -24.84
C MET A 115 -7.39 -1.67 -25.35
N SER A 116 -7.69 -0.59 -24.58
CA SER A 116 -8.64 0.37 -25.09
C SER A 116 -8.03 0.97 -26.34
N SER A 117 -8.63 0.70 -27.47
CA SER A 117 -8.35 1.42 -28.71
C SER A 117 -8.71 2.88 -28.46
N ARG A 118 -7.75 3.66 -28.05
CA ARG A 118 -7.88 5.12 -28.07
C ARG A 118 -7.35 5.65 -29.38
#